data_bcb3e00ed1f7308c12fb088224a1c868
#
_entry.id   bcb3e00ed1f7308c12fb088224a1c868
#
_cell.length_a   1.000
_cell.length_b   1.000
_cell.length_c   1.000
_cell.angle_alpha   90.00
_cell.angle_beta   90.00
_cell.angle_gamma   90.00
#
_symmetry.space_group_name_H-M   'P 1'
#
loop_
_entity.id
_entity.type
_entity.pdbx_description
1 polymer ?
#
loop_
_entity_poly.entity_id
_entity_poly.type
_entity_poly.pdbx_seq_one_letter_code
_entity_poly.pdbx_strand_id
1 'polypeptide(L)'
;MEREYANVLDGFALSAPVGSLEEIRGVAGVKAAFLEREGHVSGVAAVDAEGGTRASQIEGQDPANLSAQLMMRTDQVTQKGEGKVVAIIDTGVDMTHQAFTPALTATPALSEDRVDELKAQLGEGKTGVYVNEKFPFAYDYADGDNDASPREGGSGFHGTHVAG
;
A
#
# COMPACT_ATOMS: atom_id res chain seq x y z
N MET A 1 16.92 19.51 -9.72
CA MET A 1 16.62 18.08 -9.55
C MET A 1 15.92 17.96 -8.20
N GLU A 2 14.73 17.41 -8.15
CA GLU A 2 13.90 17.33 -6.95
C GLU A 2 13.98 15.96 -6.29
N ARG A 3 14.10 14.91 -7.09
CA ARG A 3 14.21 13.54 -6.60
C ARG A 3 14.97 12.66 -7.61
N GLU A 4 15.78 11.74 -7.11
CA GLU A 4 16.49 10.75 -7.89
C GLU A 4 15.94 9.34 -7.55
N TYR A 5 15.83 8.50 -8.56
CA TYR A 5 15.34 7.12 -8.47
C TYR A 5 16.41 6.20 -9.04
N ALA A 6 16.86 5.22 -8.29
CA ALA A 6 17.97 4.34 -8.68
C ALA A 6 17.67 2.84 -8.49
N ASN A 7 16.56 2.47 -7.86
CA ASN A 7 16.31 1.08 -7.48
C ASN A 7 15.42 0.32 -8.47
N VAL A 8 14.24 0.86 -8.75
CA VAL A 8 13.27 0.23 -9.67
C VAL A 8 13.29 0.93 -11.02
N LEU A 9 13.55 2.22 -11.00
CA LEU A 9 13.62 3.10 -12.14
C LEU A 9 14.93 3.87 -12.04
N ASP A 10 15.71 3.93 -13.13
CA ASP A 10 16.86 4.82 -13.24
C ASP A 10 16.39 6.15 -13.85
N GLY A 11 16.27 7.16 -13.01
CA GLY A 11 15.72 8.43 -13.44
C GLY A 11 15.66 9.48 -12.32
N PHE A 12 15.09 10.61 -12.63
CA PHE A 12 14.92 11.71 -11.68
C PHE A 12 13.71 12.59 -12.01
N ALA A 13 13.17 13.25 -10.99
CA ALA A 13 12.19 14.31 -11.13
C ALA A 13 12.89 15.67 -11.13
N LEU A 14 12.42 16.56 -11.97
CA LEU A 14 12.90 17.93 -12.03
C LEU A 14 11.76 18.90 -12.34
N SER A 15 11.86 20.12 -11.82
CA SER A 15 11.03 21.23 -12.27
C SER A 15 11.70 21.91 -13.46
N ALA A 16 10.94 22.11 -14.51
CA ALA A 16 11.33 22.81 -15.72
C ALA A 16 10.13 23.54 -16.35
N PRO A 17 10.35 24.57 -17.17
CA PRO A 17 9.27 25.15 -17.95
C PRO A 17 8.57 24.10 -18.80
N VAL A 18 7.23 24.15 -18.88
CA VAL A 18 6.42 23.14 -19.61
C VAL A 18 6.87 22.97 -21.06
N GLY A 19 7.35 24.03 -21.71
CA GLY A 19 7.87 24.00 -23.08
C GLY A 19 9.18 23.20 -23.25
N SER A 20 9.90 22.89 -22.17
CA SER A 20 11.21 22.20 -22.23
C SER A 20 11.07 20.67 -22.38
N LEU A 21 9.88 20.11 -22.34
CA LEU A 21 9.68 18.65 -22.37
C LEU A 21 10.29 17.97 -23.59
N GLU A 22 10.12 18.57 -24.78
CA GLU A 22 10.70 18.02 -26.02
C GLU A 22 12.22 18.16 -26.08
N GLU A 23 12.78 19.24 -25.52
CA GLU A 23 14.21 19.39 -25.39
C GLU A 23 14.81 18.33 -24.47
N ILE A 24 14.17 18.07 -23.33
CA ILE A 24 14.58 17.03 -22.38
C ILE A 24 14.54 15.64 -23.04
N ARG A 25 13.49 15.35 -23.81
CA ARG A 25 13.37 14.09 -24.58
C ARG A 25 14.48 13.90 -25.60
N GLY A 26 15.01 14.99 -26.14
CA GLY A 26 16.11 14.99 -27.10
C GLY A 26 17.50 14.82 -26.47
N VAL A 27 17.64 14.88 -25.16
CA VAL A 27 18.92 14.71 -24.47
C VAL A 27 19.42 13.27 -24.59
N ALA A 28 20.69 13.13 -25.00
CA ALA A 28 21.30 11.80 -25.09
C ALA A 28 21.30 11.07 -23.74
N GLY A 29 20.79 9.84 -23.73
CA GLY A 29 20.64 9.04 -22.51
C GLY A 29 19.24 9.10 -21.89
N VAL A 30 18.40 10.06 -22.24
CA VAL A 30 17.01 10.10 -21.80
C VAL A 30 16.18 9.12 -22.65
N LYS A 31 15.63 8.10 -22.01
CA LYS A 31 14.76 7.11 -22.68
C LYS A 31 13.32 7.61 -22.82
N ALA A 32 12.84 8.33 -21.81
CA ALA A 32 11.51 8.90 -21.77
C ALA A 32 11.46 10.10 -20.83
N ALA A 33 10.62 11.07 -21.13
CA ALA A 33 10.27 12.15 -20.22
C ALA A 33 8.78 12.47 -20.35
N PHE A 34 8.12 12.66 -19.23
CA PHE A 34 6.69 12.94 -19.15
C PHE A 34 6.40 13.88 -17.98
N LEU A 35 5.30 14.59 -18.08
CA LEU A 35 4.83 15.43 -17.00
C LEU A 35 4.33 14.54 -15.85
N GLU A 36 4.70 14.91 -14.64
CA GLU A 36 4.12 14.31 -13.44
C GLU A 36 2.60 14.55 -13.43
N ARG A 37 1.87 13.54 -13.03
CA ARG A 37 0.42 13.62 -12.86
C ARG A 37 0.10 13.39 -11.40
N GLU A 38 -0.69 14.29 -10.84
CA GLU A 38 -1.28 14.03 -9.53
C GLU A 38 -2.32 12.93 -9.68
N GLY A 39 -2.17 11.89 -8.86
CA GLY A 39 -3.16 10.85 -8.68
C GLY A 39 -3.92 11.10 -7.38
N HIS A 40 -5.22 10.91 -7.43
CA HIS A 40 -6.03 10.89 -6.21
C HIS A 40 -6.47 9.46 -5.95
N VAL A 41 -6.39 9.03 -4.68
CA VAL A 41 -7.00 7.77 -4.27
C VAL A 41 -8.50 7.90 -4.52
N SER A 42 -9.05 6.99 -5.32
CA SER A 42 -10.51 6.93 -5.52
C SER A 42 -11.15 6.62 -4.17
N GLY A 43 -11.74 7.63 -3.55
CA GLY A 43 -12.53 7.40 -2.35
C GLY A 43 -13.64 6.41 -2.65
N VAL A 44 -13.80 5.40 -1.81
CA VAL A 44 -15.06 4.65 -1.79
C VAL A 44 -16.12 5.69 -1.44
N ALA A 45 -17.03 5.99 -2.37
CA ALA A 45 -18.16 6.82 -2.04
C ALA A 45 -18.79 6.21 -0.78
N ALA A 46 -18.89 7.00 0.29
CA ALA A 46 -19.62 6.58 1.45
C ALA A 46 -21.01 6.17 0.95
N VAL A 47 -21.31 4.89 0.97
CA VAL A 47 -22.66 4.41 0.75
C VAL A 47 -23.43 4.94 1.95
N ASP A 48 -24.27 5.92 1.69
CA ASP A 48 -25.15 6.50 2.70
C ASP A 48 -25.80 5.35 3.46
N ALA A 49 -25.84 5.48 4.78
CA ALA A 49 -26.38 4.46 5.67
C ALA A 49 -27.85 4.05 5.36
N GLU A 50 -28.49 4.71 4.41
CA GLU A 50 -29.82 4.40 3.89
C GLU A 50 -29.83 3.45 2.68
N GLY A 51 -28.70 3.24 2.02
CA GLY A 51 -28.52 2.24 0.98
C GLY A 51 -28.25 0.87 1.60
N GLY A 52 -29.17 0.36 2.40
CA GLY A 52 -29.08 -0.97 3.00
C GLY A 52 -28.74 -2.01 1.94
N THR A 53 -27.47 -2.34 1.85
CA THR A 53 -27.01 -3.40 0.98
C THR A 53 -27.67 -4.69 1.45
N ARG A 54 -28.13 -5.49 0.50
CA ARG A 54 -28.65 -6.86 0.75
C ARG A 54 -27.70 -7.74 1.56
N ALA A 55 -26.50 -7.27 1.86
CA ALA A 55 -25.48 -7.93 2.66
C ALA A 55 -25.84 -8.03 4.14
N SER A 56 -26.68 -7.13 4.69
CA SER A 56 -27.03 -7.12 6.12
C SER A 56 -28.08 -8.15 6.55
N GLN A 57 -28.51 -9.04 5.66
CA GLN A 57 -29.60 -9.99 5.94
C GLN A 57 -29.15 -11.44 6.19
N ILE A 58 -27.86 -11.71 6.22
CA ILE A 58 -27.36 -13.04 6.55
C ILE A 58 -26.81 -12.99 7.98
N GLU A 59 -27.67 -13.34 8.95
CA GLU A 59 -27.28 -13.43 10.35
C GLU A 59 -26.06 -14.37 10.52
N GLY A 60 -25.00 -13.85 11.11
CA GLY A 60 -23.86 -14.61 11.61
C GLY A 60 -22.67 -14.82 10.65
N GLN A 61 -22.66 -14.23 9.49
CA GLN A 61 -21.48 -14.25 8.59
C GLN A 61 -21.14 -12.82 8.13
N ASP A 62 -19.86 -12.52 8.04
CA ASP A 62 -19.41 -11.31 7.35
C ASP A 62 -19.59 -11.53 5.84
N PRO A 63 -20.66 -11.00 5.23
CA PRO A 63 -21.10 -11.50 3.93
C PRO A 63 -20.28 -10.93 2.76
N ALA A 64 -19.55 -9.86 2.96
CA ALA A 64 -18.87 -9.17 1.87
C ALA A 64 -17.62 -9.94 1.40
N ASN A 65 -16.75 -10.32 2.33
CA ASN A 65 -15.50 -11.01 1.99
C ASN A 65 -15.69 -12.50 1.73
N LEU A 66 -16.55 -13.17 2.53
CA LEU A 66 -16.81 -14.59 2.34
C LEU A 66 -17.44 -14.88 0.98
N SER A 67 -18.36 -14.03 0.52
CA SER A 67 -19.00 -14.17 -0.79
C SER A 67 -17.97 -14.07 -1.93
N ALA A 68 -17.07 -13.09 -1.88
CA ALA A 68 -16.02 -12.92 -2.88
C ALA A 68 -15.04 -14.11 -2.88
N GLN A 69 -14.62 -14.55 -1.72
CA GLN A 69 -13.72 -15.70 -1.58
C GLN A 69 -14.34 -16.99 -2.13
N LEU A 70 -15.63 -17.25 -1.83
CA LEU A 70 -16.34 -18.41 -2.37
C LEU A 70 -16.53 -18.34 -3.88
N MET A 71 -16.83 -17.15 -4.43
CA MET A 71 -16.93 -16.96 -5.88
C MET A 71 -15.61 -17.20 -6.59
N MET A 72 -14.52 -16.73 -6.01
CA MET A 72 -13.16 -16.91 -6.54
C MET A 72 -12.57 -18.28 -6.19
N ARG A 73 -13.23 -19.05 -5.32
CA ARG A 73 -12.78 -20.35 -4.83
C ARG A 73 -11.39 -20.32 -4.19
N THR A 74 -11.09 -19.25 -3.49
CA THR A 74 -9.80 -19.06 -2.81
C THR A 74 -9.63 -20.01 -1.62
N ASP A 75 -10.74 -20.51 -1.08
CA ASP A 75 -10.79 -21.57 -0.07
C ASP A 75 -10.09 -22.89 -0.55
N GLN A 76 -10.10 -23.14 -1.86
CA GLN A 76 -9.50 -24.33 -2.48
C GLN A 76 -8.04 -24.14 -2.89
N VAL A 77 -7.51 -22.92 -2.80
CA VAL A 77 -6.11 -22.65 -3.12
C VAL A 77 -5.23 -23.07 -1.94
N THR A 78 -4.26 -23.92 -2.22
CA THR A 78 -3.32 -24.41 -1.20
C THR A 78 -2.20 -23.41 -0.88
N GLN A 79 -1.84 -22.57 -1.86
CA GLN A 79 -0.84 -21.53 -1.70
C GLN A 79 -1.44 -20.37 -0.90
N LYS A 80 -0.82 -20.04 0.23
CA LYS A 80 -1.28 -18.98 1.13
C LYS A 80 -0.34 -17.76 1.19
N GLY A 81 0.60 -17.67 0.27
CA GLY A 81 1.53 -16.54 0.17
C GLY A 81 2.73 -16.61 1.10
N GLU A 82 3.05 -17.76 1.66
CA GLU A 82 4.20 -17.94 2.55
C GLU A 82 5.49 -17.41 1.89
N GLY A 83 6.25 -16.63 2.63
CA GLY A 83 7.50 -16.02 2.18
C GLY A 83 7.33 -14.91 1.14
N LYS A 84 6.12 -14.40 0.93
CA LYS A 84 5.85 -13.26 0.06
C LYS A 84 5.62 -11.99 0.87
N VAL A 85 6.07 -10.87 0.32
CA VAL A 85 5.80 -9.53 0.83
C VAL A 85 4.94 -8.80 -0.18
N VAL A 86 3.86 -8.19 0.28
CA VAL A 86 2.96 -7.37 -0.54
C VAL A 86 3.02 -5.94 -0.02
N ALA A 87 3.28 -4.98 -0.89
CA ALA A 87 3.22 -3.57 -0.56
C ALA A 87 1.80 -3.05 -0.78
N ILE A 88 1.22 -2.44 0.24
CA ILE A 88 -0.06 -1.74 0.18
C ILE A 88 0.26 -0.24 0.25
N ILE A 89 -0.06 0.49 -0.81
CA ILE A 89 0.10 1.95 -0.90
C ILE A 89 -1.30 2.54 -0.95
N ASP A 90 -1.78 3.03 0.17
CA ASP A 90 -3.18 3.41 0.34
C ASP A 90 -3.34 4.53 1.40
N THR A 91 -4.53 4.72 1.90
CA THR A 91 -4.94 5.80 2.84
C THR A 91 -4.64 5.50 4.31
N GLY A 92 -3.86 4.50 4.61
CA GLY A 92 -3.54 4.01 5.96
C GLY A 92 -4.18 2.66 6.24
N VAL A 93 -3.66 1.95 7.23
CA VAL A 93 -4.10 0.60 7.61
C VAL A 93 -4.26 0.52 9.13
N ASP A 94 -5.44 0.12 9.60
CA ASP A 94 -5.62 -0.30 10.99
C ASP A 94 -4.99 -1.69 11.18
N MET A 95 -3.72 -1.70 11.54
CA MET A 95 -2.95 -2.91 11.73
C MET A 95 -3.39 -3.73 12.97
N THR A 96 -4.30 -3.16 13.78
CA THR A 96 -4.89 -3.84 14.95
C THR A 96 -6.23 -4.52 14.62
N HIS A 97 -6.75 -4.31 13.41
CA HIS A 97 -8.03 -4.86 12.98
C HIS A 97 -8.06 -6.38 13.09
N GLN A 98 -9.22 -6.93 13.45
CA GLN A 98 -9.41 -8.37 13.67
C GLN A 98 -9.03 -9.25 12.47
N ALA A 99 -9.08 -8.74 11.24
CA ALA A 99 -8.65 -9.47 10.05
C ALA A 99 -7.15 -9.84 10.08
N PHE A 100 -6.36 -9.12 10.86
CA PHE A 100 -4.92 -9.30 10.98
C PHE A 100 -4.49 -10.02 12.28
N THR A 101 -5.44 -10.36 13.15
CA THR A 101 -5.16 -11.01 14.45
C THR A 101 -4.69 -12.47 14.36
N PRO A 102 -5.03 -13.28 13.34
CA PRO A 102 -4.47 -14.61 13.25
C PRO A 102 -2.95 -14.54 13.14
N ALA A 103 -2.26 -15.22 14.05
CA ALA A 103 -0.81 -15.34 14.00
C ALA A 103 -0.37 -15.97 12.67
N LEU A 104 0.79 -15.56 12.17
CA LEU A 104 1.41 -16.21 11.02
C LEU A 104 1.71 -17.66 11.38
N THR A 105 1.36 -18.58 10.50
CA THR A 105 1.64 -20.02 10.65
C THR A 105 2.97 -20.41 10.02
N ALA A 106 3.57 -19.53 9.23
CA ALA A 106 4.83 -19.71 8.55
C ALA A 106 5.87 -18.71 9.05
N THR A 107 7.14 -18.99 8.78
CA THR A 107 8.23 -18.06 9.06
C THR A 107 8.01 -16.75 8.30
N PRO A 108 8.08 -15.59 8.96
CA PRO A 108 7.93 -14.31 8.31
C PRO A 108 8.95 -14.12 7.18
N ALA A 109 8.53 -13.49 6.10
CA ALA A 109 9.43 -13.19 4.97
C ALA A 109 10.50 -12.15 5.35
N LEU A 110 10.18 -11.26 6.28
CA LEU A 110 11.05 -10.21 6.79
C LEU A 110 11.00 -10.20 8.32
N SER A 111 12.16 -10.32 8.96
CA SER A 111 12.34 -10.05 10.39
C SER A 111 12.64 -8.56 10.61
N GLU A 112 12.53 -8.10 11.85
CA GLU A 112 12.91 -6.75 12.26
C GLU A 112 14.37 -6.43 11.87
N ASP A 113 15.32 -7.30 12.22
CA ASP A 113 16.73 -7.14 11.87
C ASP A 113 16.93 -6.99 10.35
N ARG A 114 16.19 -7.78 9.56
CA ARG A 114 16.30 -7.73 8.11
C ARG A 114 15.73 -6.43 7.53
N VAL A 115 14.67 -5.92 8.11
CA VAL A 115 14.11 -4.61 7.72
C VAL A 115 15.10 -3.50 8.03
N ASP A 116 15.73 -3.52 9.21
CA ASP A 116 16.72 -2.52 9.59
C ASP A 116 17.97 -2.57 8.71
N GLU A 117 18.45 -3.76 8.36
CA GLU A 117 19.54 -3.92 7.38
C GLU A 117 19.19 -3.31 6.02
N LEU A 118 17.99 -3.58 5.52
CA LEU A 118 17.52 -3.04 4.23
C LEU A 118 17.41 -1.52 4.27
N LYS A 119 16.85 -0.96 5.35
CA LYS A 119 16.76 0.48 5.56
C LYS A 119 18.15 1.12 5.57
N ALA A 120 19.10 0.51 6.25
CA ALA A 120 20.49 1.00 6.32
C ALA A 120 21.15 0.96 4.92
N GLN A 121 20.96 -0.12 4.15
CA GLN A 121 21.49 -0.25 2.80
C GLN A 121 20.92 0.80 1.82
N LEU A 122 19.67 1.18 2.00
CA LEU A 122 19.00 2.18 1.18
C LEU A 122 19.25 3.63 1.66
N GLY A 123 19.96 3.82 2.77
CA GLY A 123 20.14 5.13 3.39
C GLY A 123 18.89 5.67 4.08
N GLU A 124 17.87 4.84 4.30
CA GLU A 124 16.53 5.18 4.79
C GLU A 124 16.37 4.87 6.29
N GLY A 125 17.44 4.98 7.08
CA GLY A 125 17.47 4.53 8.48
C GLY A 125 16.38 5.09 9.40
N LYS A 126 15.79 6.23 9.04
CA LYS A 126 14.68 6.84 9.80
C LYS A 126 13.31 6.67 9.15
N THR A 127 13.25 6.20 7.91
CA THR A 127 12.01 6.04 7.16
C THR A 127 11.37 4.71 7.48
N GLY A 128 10.17 4.76 8.01
CA GLY A 128 9.37 3.59 8.33
C GLY A 128 9.78 2.86 9.61
N VAL A 129 8.87 2.06 10.08
CA VAL A 129 8.98 1.29 11.33
C VAL A 129 8.57 -0.16 11.08
N TYR A 130 9.26 -1.08 11.75
CA TYR A 130 8.79 -2.45 11.90
C TYR A 130 7.67 -2.48 12.94
N VAL A 131 6.49 -2.98 12.58
CA VAL A 131 5.34 -3.07 13.48
C VAL A 131 5.24 -4.46 14.10
N ASN A 132 5.19 -5.48 13.25
CA ASN A 132 5.15 -6.89 13.64
C ASN A 132 5.45 -7.79 12.43
N GLU A 133 5.44 -9.09 12.64
CA GLU A 133 5.71 -10.10 11.61
C GLU A 133 4.78 -10.02 10.39
N LYS A 134 3.54 -9.57 10.57
CA LYS A 134 2.55 -9.40 9.50
C LYS A 134 2.69 -8.06 8.79
N PHE A 135 3.10 -7.03 9.52
CA PHE A 135 3.38 -5.69 9.02
C PHE A 135 4.85 -5.33 9.29
N PRO A 136 5.76 -5.89 8.49
CA PRO A 136 7.19 -5.70 8.72
C PRO A 136 7.68 -4.28 8.38
N PHE A 137 6.85 -3.47 7.73
CA PHE A 137 7.19 -2.08 7.41
C PHE A 137 5.92 -1.24 7.30
N ALA A 138 5.93 -0.07 7.92
CA ALA A 138 4.90 0.96 7.80
C ALA A 138 5.52 2.35 7.77
N TYR A 139 4.97 3.24 6.93
CA TYR A 139 5.39 4.64 6.83
C TYR A 139 4.30 5.49 6.20
N ASP A 140 4.03 6.66 6.75
CA ASP A 140 3.17 7.67 6.14
C ASP A 140 4.01 8.63 5.27
N TYR A 141 3.90 8.47 3.96
CA TYR A 141 4.59 9.34 3.00
C TYR A 141 3.92 10.71 2.83
N ALA A 142 2.67 10.85 3.26
CA ALA A 142 1.95 12.12 3.15
C ALA A 142 2.36 13.10 4.26
N ASP A 143 2.49 12.59 5.49
CA ASP A 143 2.91 13.40 6.63
C ASP A 143 4.42 13.29 6.91
N GLY A 144 5.08 12.29 6.33
CA GLY A 144 6.51 12.07 6.49
C GLY A 144 6.88 11.49 7.86
N ASP A 145 6.01 10.64 8.42
CA ASP A 145 6.19 10.02 9.72
C ASP A 145 5.95 8.50 9.71
N ASN A 146 5.98 7.88 10.88
CA ASN A 146 5.83 6.44 11.04
C ASN A 146 4.42 6.01 11.45
N ASP A 147 3.44 6.92 11.47
CA ASP A 147 2.05 6.62 11.80
C ASP A 147 1.23 6.38 10.52
N ALA A 148 1.24 5.15 10.06
CA ALA A 148 0.45 4.71 8.91
C ALA A 148 -0.99 4.29 9.27
N SER A 149 -1.50 4.74 10.42
CA SER A 149 -2.88 4.48 10.84
C SER A 149 -3.87 5.19 9.92
N PRO A 150 -5.09 4.64 9.75
CA PRO A 150 -6.10 5.28 8.93
C PRO A 150 -6.54 6.60 9.58
N ARG A 151 -6.65 7.65 8.77
CA ARG A 151 -7.18 8.94 9.22
C ARG A 151 -8.69 8.89 9.39
N GLU A 152 -9.20 9.59 10.39
CA GLU A 152 -10.64 9.72 10.59
C GLU A 152 -11.31 10.40 9.38
N GLY A 153 -12.41 9.81 8.91
CA GLY A 153 -13.27 10.34 7.88
C GLY A 153 -13.10 9.71 6.49
N GLY A 154 -14.17 9.63 5.74
CA GLY A 154 -14.22 9.24 4.34
C GLY A 154 -13.59 7.89 3.99
N SER A 155 -12.52 7.94 3.23
CA SER A 155 -11.78 6.76 2.74
C SER A 155 -10.75 6.21 3.73
N GLY A 156 -10.71 6.68 5.00
CA GLY A 156 -9.67 6.31 5.97
C GLY A 156 -9.49 4.80 6.17
N PHE A 157 -10.55 4.01 6.03
CA PHE A 157 -10.50 2.55 6.19
C PHE A 157 -10.30 1.78 4.87
N HIS A 158 -10.15 2.47 3.75
CA HIS A 158 -9.95 1.82 2.45
C HIS A 158 -8.72 0.91 2.45
N GLY A 159 -7.58 1.41 2.91
CA GLY A 159 -6.34 0.63 2.98
C GLY A 159 -6.43 -0.58 3.92
N THR A 160 -7.19 -0.48 5.02
CA THR A 160 -7.48 -1.62 5.90
C THR A 160 -8.25 -2.72 5.15
N HIS A 161 -9.26 -2.33 4.37
CA HIS A 161 -10.04 -3.27 3.57
C HIS A 161 -9.21 -3.91 2.44
N VAL A 162 -8.35 -3.13 1.79
CA VAL A 162 -7.47 -3.64 0.72
C VAL A 162 -6.41 -4.60 1.26
N ALA A 163 -5.92 -4.37 2.47
CA ALA A 163 -4.90 -5.19 3.11
C ALA A 163 -5.46 -6.51 3.69
N GLY A 164 -6.76 -6.55 4.06
CA GLY A 164 -7.46 -7.72 4.62
C GLY A 164 -8.05 -8.59 3.56
#